data_a388c10621f934f62868759a3e2f4aa8
#
_entry.id   a388c10621f934f62868759a3e2f4aa8
#
_cell.length_a   1.000
_cell.length_b   1.000
_cell.length_c   1.000
_cell.angle_alpha   90.00
_cell.angle_beta   90.00
_cell.angle_gamma   90.00
#
_symmetry.space_group_name_H-M   'P 1'
#
loop_
_entity.id
_entity.type
_entity.pdbx_description
1 polymer ?
#
loop_
_entity_poly.entity_id
_entity_poly.type
_entity_poly.pdbx_seq_one_letter_code
_entity_poly.pdbx_strand_id
1 'polypeptide(L)'
;QIKLIAKDLPKVKTWIQIEDGKAELVDFAHSYNDIITKSSAMPRIERNENNTLMIYTGGTTGMPKGVMYTHGSFVVSIFGGLKAQGHKVPDVRDRENIEQLRPIIIEMSRTNSLSRCLIACPLMHGTGMFLGGFMTHNLGGAIITVPKVGLDPLLLLNQVKSSKATSMVIVGDAFAKPILEELDNAKSKNNPHDI
;
A
#
# COMPACT_ATOMS: atom_id res chain seq x y z
N GLN A 1 9.89 7.33 24.68
CA GLN A 1 9.62 8.71 24.22
C GLN A 1 8.20 9.13 24.55
N ILE A 2 7.15 8.34 24.23
CA ILE A 2 5.75 8.75 24.42
C ILE A 2 5.41 9.09 25.88
N LYS A 3 5.96 8.34 26.86
CA LYS A 3 5.78 8.63 28.30
C LYS A 3 6.21 10.05 28.70
N LEU A 4 7.17 10.63 27.99
CA LEU A 4 7.70 11.97 28.29
C LEU A 4 6.77 13.10 27.84
N ILE A 5 6.03 12.89 26.76
CA ILE A 5 5.21 13.92 26.10
C ILE A 5 3.70 13.73 26.29
N ALA A 6 3.26 12.57 26.78
CA ALA A 6 1.84 12.25 26.89
C ALA A 6 1.05 13.29 27.71
N LYS A 7 1.65 13.78 28.80
CA LYS A 7 1.05 14.84 29.66
C LYS A 7 0.87 16.16 28.93
N ASP A 8 1.68 16.45 27.92
CA ASP A 8 1.67 17.70 27.18
C ASP A 8 0.70 17.65 25.98
N LEU A 9 -0.03 16.54 25.85
CA LEU A 9 -0.99 16.28 24.77
C LEU A 9 -2.42 16.07 25.31
N PRO A 10 -3.02 17.06 25.98
CA PRO A 10 -4.31 16.89 26.67
C PRO A 10 -5.49 16.60 25.73
N LYS A 11 -5.35 16.88 24.44
CA LYS A 11 -6.36 16.58 23.42
C LYS A 11 -6.39 15.11 23.00
N VAL A 12 -5.33 14.34 23.27
CA VAL A 12 -5.28 12.91 23.00
C VAL A 12 -6.08 12.19 24.08
N LYS A 13 -7.16 11.53 23.71
CA LYS A 13 -8.08 10.88 24.66
C LYS A 13 -7.78 9.39 24.83
N THR A 14 -7.17 8.78 23.83
CA THR A 14 -6.90 7.34 23.82
C THR A 14 -5.54 7.07 23.21
N TRP A 15 -4.77 6.23 23.85
CA TRP A 15 -3.49 5.75 23.37
C TRP A 15 -3.61 4.26 23.07
N ILE A 16 -3.18 3.86 21.88
CA ILE A 16 -3.16 2.46 21.45
C ILE A 16 -1.73 2.12 21.07
N GLN A 17 -1.17 1.12 21.72
CA GLN A 17 0.17 0.64 21.44
C GLN A 17 0.10 -0.65 20.65
N ILE A 18 0.86 -0.70 19.55
CA ILE A 18 1.11 -1.94 18.81
C ILE A 18 2.34 -2.59 19.43
N GLU A 19 2.16 -3.80 19.96
CA GLU A 19 3.25 -4.54 20.57
C GLU A 19 4.09 -5.20 19.48
N ASP A 20 5.34 -4.76 19.35
CA ASP A 20 6.34 -5.29 18.43
C ASP A 20 7.42 -6.15 19.12
N GLY A 21 7.23 -6.45 20.40
CA GLY A 21 8.16 -7.21 21.23
C GLY A 21 9.39 -6.42 21.71
N LYS A 22 9.50 -5.13 21.36
CA LYS A 22 10.66 -4.28 21.74
C LYS A 22 10.45 -3.41 22.97
N ALA A 23 9.21 -3.18 23.32
CA ALA A 23 8.87 -2.35 24.47
C ALA A 23 7.64 -2.91 25.20
N GLU A 24 7.65 -2.77 26.52
CA GLU A 24 6.48 -3.07 27.34
C GLU A 24 5.32 -2.10 27.05
N LEU A 25 4.09 -2.59 27.25
CA LEU A 25 2.90 -1.78 27.15
C LEU A 25 2.97 -0.65 28.22
N VAL A 26 2.73 0.57 27.79
CA VAL A 26 2.69 1.71 28.73
C VAL A 26 1.35 1.74 29.48
N ASP A 27 1.39 2.14 30.75
CA ASP A 27 0.28 2.03 31.70
C ASP A 27 -1.00 2.74 31.26
N PHE A 28 -0.86 3.82 30.49
CA PHE A 28 -1.96 4.63 29.99
C PHE A 28 -2.42 4.25 28.55
N ALA A 29 -1.80 3.23 27.94
CA ALA A 29 -2.17 2.79 26.60
C ALA A 29 -2.94 1.48 26.63
N HIS A 30 -3.80 1.30 25.66
CA HIS A 30 -4.47 0.04 25.39
C HIS A 30 -3.62 -0.80 24.42
N SER A 31 -3.55 -2.11 24.65
CA SER A 31 -2.96 -3.05 23.70
C SER A 31 -3.77 -3.09 22.41
N TYR A 32 -3.11 -2.93 21.27
CA TYR A 32 -3.76 -3.09 19.97
C TYR A 32 -4.34 -4.51 19.80
N ASN A 33 -3.57 -5.53 20.18
CA ASN A 33 -4.00 -6.92 20.07
C ASN A 33 -5.23 -7.20 20.93
N ASP A 34 -5.28 -6.67 22.14
CA ASP A 34 -6.42 -6.77 23.03
C ASP A 34 -7.68 -6.11 22.44
N ILE A 35 -7.52 -4.90 21.89
CA ILE A 35 -8.64 -4.19 21.26
C ILE A 35 -9.21 -5.02 20.11
N ILE A 36 -8.35 -5.50 19.20
CA ILE A 36 -8.81 -6.28 18.04
C ILE A 36 -9.49 -7.57 18.47
N THR A 37 -8.93 -8.26 19.45
CA THR A 37 -9.49 -9.55 19.92
C THR A 37 -10.82 -9.39 20.65
N LYS A 38 -10.99 -8.29 21.39
CA LYS A 38 -12.19 -8.05 22.23
C LYS A 38 -13.28 -7.25 21.53
N SER A 39 -13.00 -6.68 20.35
CA SER A 39 -13.95 -5.86 19.60
C SER A 39 -14.68 -6.66 18.53
N SER A 40 -15.95 -6.35 18.34
CA SER A 40 -16.70 -6.83 17.19
C SER A 40 -16.31 -6.05 15.93
N ALA A 41 -16.41 -6.69 14.76
CA ALA A 41 -16.24 -6.00 13.50
C ALA A 41 -17.31 -4.88 13.36
N MET A 42 -16.85 -3.68 13.03
CA MET A 42 -17.76 -2.57 12.79
C MET A 42 -18.64 -2.87 11.57
N PRO A 43 -19.96 -2.59 11.62
CA PRO A 43 -20.82 -2.74 10.47
C PRO A 43 -20.31 -1.86 9.33
N ARG A 44 -20.48 -2.36 8.08
CA ARG A 44 -20.07 -1.60 6.90
C ARG A 44 -20.85 -0.29 6.84
N ILE A 45 -20.12 0.82 6.80
CA ILE A 45 -20.70 2.15 6.66
C ILE A 45 -20.87 2.44 5.17
N GLU A 46 -22.06 2.88 4.79
CA GLU A 46 -22.30 3.37 3.44
C GLU A 46 -21.53 4.67 3.18
N ARG A 47 -20.85 4.73 2.05
CA ARG A 47 -20.01 5.86 1.66
C ARG A 47 -20.58 6.52 0.42
N ASN A 48 -20.52 7.85 0.40
CA ASN A 48 -20.90 8.68 -0.74
C ASN A 48 -19.64 8.99 -1.57
N GLU A 49 -19.79 9.16 -2.88
CA GLU A 49 -18.70 9.51 -3.80
C GLU A 49 -17.97 10.81 -3.42
N ASN A 50 -18.67 11.74 -2.75
CA ASN A 50 -18.14 13.02 -2.28
C ASN A 50 -17.44 12.94 -0.91
N ASN A 51 -17.47 11.79 -0.22
CA ASN A 51 -16.68 11.62 0.99
C ASN A 51 -15.19 11.81 0.67
N THR A 52 -14.46 12.43 1.59
CA THR A 52 -13.06 12.80 1.38
C THR A 52 -12.12 11.82 2.08
N LEU A 53 -11.13 11.35 1.33
CA LEU A 53 -9.91 10.75 1.84
C LEU A 53 -8.83 11.83 1.90
N MET A 54 -8.22 12.05 3.05
CA MET A 54 -7.14 13.02 3.23
C MET A 54 -5.85 12.32 3.64
N ILE A 55 -4.76 12.63 2.94
CA ILE A 55 -3.41 12.21 3.29
C ILE A 55 -2.54 13.43 3.52
N TYR A 56 -1.88 13.49 4.67
CA TYR A 56 -0.88 14.51 4.94
C TYR A 56 0.46 14.12 4.35
N THR A 57 1.06 15.06 3.63
CA THR A 57 2.44 14.91 3.10
C THR A 57 3.38 15.81 3.88
N GLY A 58 4.60 15.33 4.15
CA GLY A 58 5.67 16.17 4.67
C GLY A 58 5.99 17.25 3.63
N GLY A 59 5.64 18.51 3.93
CA GLY A 59 5.95 19.63 3.04
C GLY A 59 7.44 19.92 3.02
N THR A 60 8.03 20.10 1.85
CA THR A 60 9.40 20.63 1.67
C THR A 60 9.54 22.07 2.19
N THR A 61 8.44 22.74 2.46
CA THR A 61 8.34 24.17 2.85
C THR A 61 7.87 24.37 4.30
N GLY A 62 7.93 23.36 5.18
CA GLY A 62 7.68 23.47 6.61
C GLY A 62 6.42 22.76 7.09
N MET A 63 5.22 23.31 6.87
CA MET A 63 3.99 22.69 7.40
C MET A 63 3.48 21.55 6.52
N PRO A 64 3.07 20.41 7.11
CA PRO A 64 2.43 19.33 6.36
C PRO A 64 1.17 19.81 5.66
N LYS A 65 0.97 19.36 4.41
CA LYS A 65 -0.20 19.67 3.59
C LYS A 65 -1.10 18.44 3.47
N GLY A 66 -2.40 18.62 3.71
CA GLY A 66 -3.40 17.59 3.48
C GLY A 66 -3.79 17.55 2.00
N VAL A 67 -3.46 16.45 1.33
CA VAL A 67 -3.95 16.18 -0.04
C VAL A 67 -5.29 15.47 0.07
N MET A 68 -6.31 16.02 -0.57
CA MET A 68 -7.68 15.51 -0.51
C MET A 68 -8.07 14.85 -1.82
N TYR A 69 -8.68 13.69 -1.70
CA TYR A 69 -9.30 12.94 -2.80
C TYR A 69 -10.76 12.67 -2.46
N THR A 70 -11.68 12.83 -3.38
CA THR A 70 -13.02 12.29 -3.19
C THR A 70 -13.01 10.77 -3.40
N HIS A 71 -13.89 10.04 -2.72
CA HIS A 71 -13.99 8.59 -2.92
C HIS A 71 -14.30 8.25 -4.39
N GLY A 72 -15.19 9.00 -5.03
CA GLY A 72 -15.52 8.79 -6.45
C GLY A 72 -14.32 8.95 -7.36
N SER A 73 -13.53 10.04 -7.23
CA SER A 73 -12.34 10.25 -8.05
C SER A 73 -11.26 9.20 -7.77
N PHE A 74 -11.14 8.77 -6.53
CA PHE A 74 -10.19 7.75 -6.13
C PHE A 74 -10.53 6.38 -6.74
N VAL A 75 -11.80 5.96 -6.69
CA VAL A 75 -12.28 4.72 -7.30
C VAL A 75 -12.05 4.72 -8.82
N VAL A 76 -12.38 5.83 -9.50
CA VAL A 76 -12.11 5.99 -10.94
C VAL A 76 -10.62 5.81 -11.25
N SER A 77 -9.74 6.37 -10.43
CA SER A 77 -8.28 6.24 -10.60
C SER A 77 -7.79 4.80 -10.46
N ILE A 78 -8.34 4.05 -9.49
CA ILE A 78 -7.99 2.63 -9.28
C ILE A 78 -8.27 1.79 -10.53
N PHE A 79 -9.43 1.99 -11.16
CA PHE A 79 -9.81 1.22 -12.35
C PHE A 79 -9.25 1.78 -13.66
N GLY A 80 -8.57 2.93 -13.61
CA GLY A 80 -7.90 3.52 -14.77
C GLY A 80 -6.87 2.59 -15.43
N GLY A 81 -6.23 1.72 -14.64
CA GLY A 81 -5.30 0.71 -15.15
C GLY A 81 -5.93 -0.29 -16.12
N LEU A 82 -7.16 -0.73 -15.88
CA LEU A 82 -7.90 -1.60 -16.82
C LEU A 82 -8.20 -0.88 -18.12
N LYS A 83 -8.60 0.39 -18.04
CA LYS A 83 -8.84 1.20 -19.23
C LYS A 83 -7.57 1.38 -20.07
N ALA A 84 -6.43 1.59 -19.43
CA ALA A 84 -5.14 1.69 -20.11
C ALA A 84 -4.72 0.38 -20.79
N GLN A 85 -5.18 -0.76 -20.31
CA GLN A 85 -5.01 -2.08 -20.92
C GLN A 85 -6.03 -2.37 -22.04
N GLY A 86 -6.87 -1.42 -22.40
CA GLY A 86 -7.86 -1.54 -23.47
C GLY A 86 -9.21 -2.14 -23.05
N HIS A 87 -9.42 -2.41 -21.76
CA HIS A 87 -10.71 -2.90 -21.29
C HIS A 87 -11.76 -1.79 -21.25
N LYS A 88 -13.00 -2.13 -21.58
CA LYS A 88 -14.14 -1.23 -21.43
C LYS A 88 -14.53 -1.17 -19.95
N VAL A 89 -14.24 -0.03 -19.31
CA VAL A 89 -14.55 0.21 -17.89
C VAL A 89 -15.81 1.07 -17.80
N PRO A 90 -16.87 0.60 -17.12
CA PRO A 90 -18.07 1.39 -16.88
C PRO A 90 -17.81 2.54 -15.90
N ASP A 91 -18.82 3.36 -15.62
CA ASP A 91 -18.71 4.37 -14.56
C ASP A 91 -18.72 3.68 -13.19
N VAL A 92 -17.50 3.48 -12.63
CA VAL A 92 -17.27 2.77 -11.38
C VAL A 92 -17.63 3.58 -10.11
N ARG A 93 -18.07 4.82 -10.26
CA ARG A 93 -18.65 5.60 -9.15
C ARG A 93 -20.01 5.02 -8.74
N ASP A 94 -20.70 4.45 -9.69
CA ASP A 94 -21.90 3.68 -9.43
C ASP A 94 -21.52 2.25 -9.04
N ARG A 95 -21.89 1.88 -7.82
CA ARG A 95 -21.54 0.56 -7.23
C ARG A 95 -22.08 -0.61 -8.06
N GLU A 96 -23.26 -0.47 -8.65
CA GLU A 96 -23.90 -1.52 -9.46
C GLU A 96 -23.06 -1.82 -10.72
N ASN A 97 -22.39 -0.81 -11.25
CA ASN A 97 -21.51 -0.97 -12.40
C ASN A 97 -20.23 -1.74 -12.12
N ILE A 98 -19.77 -1.81 -10.86
CA ILE A 98 -18.54 -2.54 -10.49
C ILE A 98 -18.69 -4.02 -10.79
N GLU A 99 -19.86 -4.60 -10.64
CA GLU A 99 -20.12 -6.01 -10.97
C GLU A 99 -19.88 -6.32 -12.46
N GLN A 100 -19.97 -5.33 -13.35
CA GLN A 100 -19.67 -5.50 -14.77
C GLN A 100 -18.17 -5.73 -15.03
N LEU A 101 -17.30 -5.44 -14.08
CA LEU A 101 -15.86 -5.72 -14.16
C LEU A 101 -15.51 -7.17 -13.81
N ARG A 102 -16.42 -7.87 -13.13
CA ARG A 102 -16.18 -9.24 -12.67
C ARG A 102 -15.77 -10.21 -13.78
N PRO A 103 -16.41 -10.24 -14.95
CA PRO A 103 -15.98 -11.11 -16.05
C PRO A 103 -14.54 -10.81 -16.52
N ILE A 104 -14.14 -9.54 -16.54
CA ILE A 104 -12.78 -9.11 -16.92
C ILE A 104 -11.78 -9.68 -15.93
N ILE A 105 -12.02 -9.51 -14.63
CA ILE A 105 -11.12 -10.00 -13.58
C ILE A 105 -11.03 -11.52 -13.57
N ILE A 106 -12.14 -12.23 -13.81
CA ILE A 106 -12.15 -13.69 -13.92
C ILE A 106 -11.30 -14.13 -15.12
N GLU A 107 -11.41 -13.49 -16.27
CA GLU A 107 -10.62 -13.82 -17.45
C GLU A 107 -9.12 -13.51 -17.20
N MET A 108 -8.79 -12.38 -16.59
CA MET A 108 -7.41 -12.08 -16.18
C MET A 108 -6.86 -13.14 -15.21
N SER A 109 -7.68 -13.66 -14.32
CA SER A 109 -7.29 -14.77 -13.43
C SER A 109 -7.02 -16.06 -14.20
N ARG A 110 -7.90 -16.42 -15.16
CA ARG A 110 -7.74 -17.63 -15.98
C ARG A 110 -6.51 -17.58 -16.88
N THR A 111 -6.17 -16.40 -17.39
CA THR A 111 -5.02 -16.17 -18.27
C THR A 111 -3.73 -15.86 -17.49
N ASN A 112 -3.76 -15.93 -16.17
CA ASN A 112 -2.64 -15.61 -15.27
C ASN A 112 -2.07 -14.19 -15.52
N SER A 113 -2.93 -13.24 -15.90
CA SER A 113 -2.57 -11.85 -16.20
C SER A 113 -2.88 -10.87 -15.05
N LEU A 114 -3.35 -11.38 -13.90
CA LEU A 114 -3.50 -10.56 -12.70
C LEU A 114 -2.14 -10.05 -12.20
N SER A 115 -2.10 -8.80 -11.78
CA SER A 115 -0.89 -8.18 -11.23
C SER A 115 -0.42 -8.89 -9.95
N ARG A 116 0.89 -9.14 -9.88
CA ARG A 116 1.60 -9.55 -8.68
C ARG A 116 2.57 -8.42 -8.33
N CYS A 117 2.11 -7.49 -7.51
CA CYS A 117 2.82 -6.24 -7.24
C CYS A 117 3.71 -6.35 -6.00
N LEU A 118 5.02 -6.22 -6.19
CA LEU A 118 5.96 -6.06 -5.08
C LEU A 118 6.01 -4.61 -4.66
N ILE A 119 5.64 -4.33 -3.41
CA ILE A 119 5.68 -2.99 -2.83
C ILE A 119 6.99 -2.82 -2.08
N ALA A 120 7.95 -2.16 -2.71
CA ALA A 120 9.27 -1.92 -2.14
C ALA A 120 9.31 -0.69 -1.21
N CYS A 121 8.39 0.23 -1.38
CA CYS A 121 8.26 1.42 -0.52
C CYS A 121 7.30 1.17 0.64
N PRO A 122 7.38 1.97 1.73
CA PRO A 122 6.49 1.81 2.88
C PRO A 122 5.02 1.94 2.50
N LEU A 123 4.17 1.04 3.03
CA LEU A 123 2.72 1.08 2.81
C LEU A 123 2.04 2.33 3.41
N MET A 124 2.67 2.99 4.38
CA MET A 124 2.18 4.28 4.88
C MET A 124 2.40 5.44 3.90
N HIS A 125 3.24 5.27 2.89
CA HIS A 125 3.41 6.25 1.81
C HIS A 125 2.31 6.08 0.77
N GLY A 126 1.69 7.19 0.32
CA GLY A 126 0.59 7.15 -0.65
C GLY A 126 0.89 6.32 -1.90
N THR A 127 2.11 6.40 -2.43
CA THR A 127 2.55 5.59 -3.56
C THR A 127 2.45 4.09 -3.27
N GLY A 128 2.96 3.63 -2.12
CA GLY A 128 2.88 2.22 -1.73
C GLY A 128 1.44 1.76 -1.51
N MET A 129 0.67 2.56 -0.77
CA MET A 129 -0.71 2.23 -0.44
C MET A 129 -1.64 2.30 -1.66
N PHE A 130 -1.57 3.38 -2.46
CA PHE A 130 -2.50 3.58 -3.57
C PHE A 130 -2.11 2.80 -4.81
N LEU A 131 -0.88 2.99 -5.32
CA LEU A 131 -0.44 2.34 -6.56
C LEU A 131 -0.11 0.85 -6.34
N GLY A 132 0.54 0.52 -5.23
CA GLY A 132 0.86 -0.87 -4.90
C GLY A 132 -0.32 -1.62 -4.32
N GLY A 133 -0.89 -1.10 -3.22
CA GLY A 133 -1.92 -1.78 -2.44
C GLY A 133 -3.30 -1.76 -3.09
N PHE A 134 -3.92 -0.60 -3.13
CA PHE A 134 -5.33 -0.50 -3.55
C PHE A 134 -5.54 -0.84 -5.02
N MET A 135 -4.68 -0.36 -5.93
CA MET A 135 -4.83 -0.72 -7.34
C MET A 135 -4.72 -2.23 -7.55
N THR A 136 -3.72 -2.86 -6.95
CA THR A 136 -3.52 -4.30 -7.09
C THR A 136 -4.68 -5.11 -6.52
N HIS A 137 -5.10 -4.84 -5.28
CA HIS A 137 -6.18 -5.61 -4.64
C HIS A 137 -7.55 -5.41 -5.30
N ASN A 138 -7.88 -4.18 -5.68
CA ASN A 138 -9.17 -3.92 -6.33
C ASN A 138 -9.29 -4.55 -7.72
N LEU A 139 -8.16 -4.86 -8.35
CA LEU A 139 -8.09 -5.58 -9.63
C LEU A 139 -7.87 -7.09 -9.46
N GLY A 140 -8.03 -7.63 -8.25
CA GLY A 140 -7.90 -9.07 -7.96
C GLY A 140 -6.46 -9.58 -7.93
N GLY A 141 -5.47 -8.70 -7.95
CA GLY A 141 -4.06 -9.04 -7.93
C GLY A 141 -3.52 -9.40 -6.54
N ALA A 142 -2.25 -9.80 -6.49
CA ALA A 142 -1.54 -10.16 -5.26
C ALA A 142 -0.52 -9.10 -4.87
N ILE A 143 -0.52 -8.71 -3.60
CA ILE A 143 0.48 -7.82 -3.02
C ILE A 143 1.61 -8.67 -2.43
N ILE A 144 2.84 -8.29 -2.73
CA ILE A 144 4.05 -8.91 -2.21
C ILE A 144 4.79 -7.87 -1.36
N THR A 145 5.09 -8.22 -0.12
CA THR A 145 5.85 -7.38 0.81
C THR A 145 7.16 -8.05 1.17
N VAL A 146 8.19 -7.24 1.48
CA VAL A 146 9.48 -7.72 1.98
C VAL A 146 9.57 -7.38 3.46
N PRO A 147 9.61 -8.39 4.36
CA PRO A 147 9.60 -8.17 5.81
C PRO A 147 10.99 -7.77 6.33
N LYS A 148 11.50 -6.63 5.85
CA LYS A 148 12.78 -6.07 6.28
C LYS A 148 12.67 -4.56 6.49
N VAL A 149 13.32 -4.07 7.53
CA VAL A 149 13.48 -2.62 7.74
C VAL A 149 14.62 -2.11 6.86
N GLY A 150 14.35 -1.06 6.10
CA GLY A 150 15.29 -0.50 5.13
C GLY A 150 15.29 -1.22 3.78
N LEU A 151 15.95 -0.60 2.81
CA LEU A 151 16.09 -1.13 1.45
C LEU A 151 17.28 -2.13 1.40
N ASP A 152 17.02 -3.31 0.90
CA ASP A 152 18.02 -4.31 0.54
C ASP A 152 17.77 -4.72 -0.91
N PRO A 153 18.53 -4.19 -1.87
CA PRO A 153 18.31 -4.44 -3.29
C PRO A 153 18.40 -5.92 -3.67
N LEU A 154 19.37 -6.66 -3.11
CA LEU A 154 19.54 -8.07 -3.40
C LEU A 154 18.35 -8.90 -2.92
N LEU A 155 17.91 -8.67 -1.67
CA LEU A 155 16.72 -9.34 -1.13
C LEU A 155 15.49 -8.99 -1.95
N LEU A 156 15.34 -7.73 -2.36
CA LEU A 156 14.24 -7.26 -3.17
C LEU A 156 14.18 -7.99 -4.53
N LEU A 157 15.28 -8.06 -5.24
CA LEU A 157 15.36 -8.73 -6.54
C LEU A 157 15.12 -10.24 -6.41
N ASN A 158 15.65 -10.86 -5.38
CA ASN A 158 15.35 -12.27 -5.06
C ASN A 158 13.86 -12.48 -4.79
N GLN A 159 13.21 -11.53 -4.12
CA GLN A 159 11.77 -11.59 -3.87
C GLN A 159 10.96 -11.40 -5.16
N VAL A 160 11.38 -10.52 -6.08
CA VAL A 160 10.77 -10.39 -7.41
C VAL A 160 10.76 -11.74 -8.11
N LYS A 161 11.91 -12.41 -8.19
CA LYS A 161 12.07 -13.71 -8.83
C LYS A 161 11.22 -14.80 -8.16
N SER A 162 11.38 -14.97 -6.84
CA SER A 162 10.72 -16.06 -6.10
C SER A 162 9.20 -15.95 -6.07
N SER A 163 8.67 -14.71 -6.00
CA SER A 163 7.24 -14.46 -6.01
C SER A 163 6.65 -14.34 -7.42
N LYS A 164 7.47 -14.37 -8.47
CA LYS A 164 7.07 -14.09 -9.85
C LYS A 164 6.31 -12.76 -9.95
N ALA A 165 6.86 -11.71 -9.33
CA ALA A 165 6.25 -10.39 -9.40
C ALA A 165 6.22 -9.88 -10.83
N THR A 166 5.08 -9.30 -11.23
CA THR A 166 4.87 -8.72 -12.56
C THR A 166 5.06 -7.22 -12.59
N SER A 167 5.09 -6.61 -11.41
CA SER A 167 5.31 -5.17 -11.21
C SER A 167 5.95 -4.89 -9.87
N MET A 168 6.65 -3.77 -9.77
CA MET A 168 7.25 -3.29 -8.53
C MET A 168 6.97 -1.80 -8.35
N VAL A 169 6.57 -1.41 -7.15
CA VAL A 169 6.32 0.01 -6.78
C VAL A 169 7.44 0.52 -5.90
N ILE A 170 8.11 1.55 -6.38
CA ILE A 170 9.22 2.26 -5.69
C ILE A 170 8.92 3.75 -5.57
N VAL A 171 9.70 4.46 -4.76
CA VAL A 171 9.60 5.92 -4.61
C VAL A 171 10.95 6.57 -4.90
N GLY A 172 11.05 7.16 -6.09
CA GLY A 172 12.19 8.00 -6.49
C GLY A 172 13.55 7.31 -6.51
N ASP A 173 14.58 8.13 -6.65
CA ASP A 173 15.99 7.72 -6.80
C ASP A 173 16.54 6.98 -5.58
N ALA A 174 16.00 7.24 -4.39
CA ALA A 174 16.42 6.55 -3.18
C ALA A 174 16.22 5.04 -3.24
N PHE A 175 15.27 4.57 -4.06
CA PHE A 175 15.02 3.17 -4.35
C PHE A 175 15.63 2.74 -5.69
N ALA A 176 15.46 3.56 -6.73
CA ALA A 176 15.87 3.21 -8.08
C ALA A 176 17.39 3.00 -8.20
N LYS A 177 18.19 3.94 -7.68
CA LYS A 177 19.66 3.87 -7.80
C LYS A 177 20.27 2.62 -7.18
N PRO A 178 20.01 2.27 -5.90
CA PRO A 178 20.57 1.07 -5.32
C PRO A 178 20.14 -0.23 -6.03
N ILE A 179 18.91 -0.26 -6.57
CA ILE A 179 18.44 -1.42 -7.34
C ILE A 179 19.19 -1.54 -8.67
N LEU A 180 19.39 -0.44 -9.38
CA LEU A 180 20.16 -0.42 -10.62
C LEU A 180 21.63 -0.81 -10.37
N GLU A 181 22.25 -0.28 -9.33
CA GLU A 181 23.62 -0.63 -8.93
C GLU A 181 23.76 -2.14 -8.66
N GLU A 182 22.78 -2.75 -7.98
CA GLU A 182 22.79 -4.19 -7.75
C GLU A 182 22.65 -4.99 -9.04
N LEU A 183 21.79 -4.59 -9.96
CA LEU A 183 21.64 -5.20 -11.28
C LEU A 183 22.93 -5.11 -12.11
N ASP A 184 23.60 -3.96 -12.12
CA ASP A 184 24.86 -3.75 -12.82
C ASP A 184 25.99 -4.57 -12.20
N ASN A 185 26.07 -4.63 -10.88
CA ASN A 185 27.05 -5.46 -10.16
C ASN A 185 26.86 -6.95 -10.47
N ALA A 186 25.64 -7.43 -10.49
CA ALA A 186 25.33 -8.82 -10.81
C ALA A 186 25.72 -9.16 -12.26
N LYS A 187 25.43 -8.24 -13.20
CA LYS A 187 25.82 -8.40 -14.60
C LYS A 187 27.33 -8.42 -14.77
N SER A 188 28.06 -7.54 -14.11
CA SER A 188 29.55 -7.48 -14.19
C SER A 188 30.22 -8.74 -13.65
N LYS A 189 29.60 -9.42 -12.71
CA LYS A 189 30.06 -10.70 -12.14
C LYS A 189 29.61 -11.94 -12.93
N ASN A 190 29.05 -11.77 -14.13
CA ASN A 190 28.44 -12.85 -14.93
C ASN A 190 27.39 -13.67 -14.17
N ASN A 191 26.73 -13.07 -13.20
CA ASN A 191 25.66 -13.69 -12.40
C ASN A 191 24.42 -12.78 -12.41
N PRO A 192 23.82 -12.53 -13.59
CA PRO A 192 22.66 -11.65 -13.69
C PRO A 192 21.47 -12.20 -12.92
N HIS A 193 20.71 -11.29 -12.33
CA HIS A 193 19.40 -11.64 -11.80
C HIS A 193 18.49 -12.03 -12.98
N ASP A 194 18.03 -13.27 -12.96
CA ASP A 194 17.09 -13.79 -13.95
C ASP A 194 15.65 -13.45 -13.52
N ILE A 195 15.20 -12.22 -13.85
CA ILE A 195 13.92 -11.63 -13.46
C ILE A 195 13.14 -11.11 -14.66
#